data_6783c053aaec65d87c612a3a5f11f325
#
_entry.id   6783c053aaec65d87c612a3a5f11f325
#
_cell.length_a   1.000
_cell.length_b   1.000
_cell.length_c   1.000
_cell.angle_alpha   90.00
_cell.angle_beta   90.00
_cell.angle_gamma   90.00
#
_symmetry.space_group_name_H-M   'P 1'
#
loop_
_entity.id
_entity.type
_entity.pdbx_description
1 polymer ?
#
loop_
_entity_poly.entity_id
_entity_poly.type
_entity_poly.pdbx_seq_one_letter_code
_entity_poly.pdbx_strand_id
1 'polypeptide(L)'
;QAPYLISMAVKDIREITKDSIIELPEQKPLSIPSPKNEPIIGVLDTQFDKRVYFGDWVEYTNMINEEIELKSQDYVHGTEISSIIVDGPSFNPDLEDGCGRFRVRHFGVALADRFSSFSILKMIRQIISQNRDIKVWNLSLGSALETNQNFISPEAAELDRIQSEFDVVFV
;
A
#
# COMPACT_ATOMS: atom_id res chain seq x y z
N GLN A 1 23.03 20.14 12.29
CA GLN A 1 21.77 20.35 11.55
C GLN A 1 21.39 19.01 10.93
N ALA A 2 20.29 18.42 11.40
CA ALA A 2 19.75 17.19 10.83
C ALA A 2 18.80 17.57 9.68
N PRO A 3 19.16 17.35 8.41
CA PRO A 3 18.36 17.78 7.27
C PRO A 3 17.10 16.93 7.03
N TYR A 4 16.80 15.99 7.94
CA TYR A 4 15.69 15.03 7.78
C TYR A 4 14.61 15.17 8.87
N LEU A 5 14.55 16.29 9.59
CA LEU A 5 13.48 16.51 10.53
C LEU A 5 12.23 16.97 9.76
N ILE A 6 11.44 16.01 9.32
CA ILE A 6 10.08 16.26 8.86
C ILE A 6 9.29 16.68 10.09
N SER A 7 8.71 17.87 10.07
CA SER A 7 7.86 18.38 11.14
C SER A 7 6.65 17.45 11.30
N MET A 8 6.66 16.63 12.33
CA MET A 8 5.45 15.91 12.76
C MET A 8 4.61 16.86 13.62
N ALA A 9 3.55 17.40 13.06
CA ALA A 9 2.50 18.00 13.84
C ALA A 9 1.71 16.88 14.55
N VAL A 10 2.08 16.59 15.79
CA VAL A 10 1.29 15.69 16.64
C VAL A 10 0.06 16.45 17.12
N LYS A 11 -1.05 16.33 16.42
CA LYS A 11 -2.36 16.71 16.94
C LYS A 11 -2.89 15.55 17.77
N ASP A 12 -3.20 15.76 19.04
CA ASP A 12 -3.83 14.73 19.87
C ASP A 12 -5.22 14.45 19.26
N ILE A 13 -5.40 13.21 18.80
CA ILE A 13 -6.68 12.77 18.18
C ILE A 13 -7.86 12.97 19.14
N ARG A 14 -7.63 13.00 20.44
CA ARG A 14 -8.63 13.24 21.46
C ARG A 14 -9.14 14.68 21.49
N GLU A 15 -8.43 15.61 20.88
CA GLU A 15 -8.82 17.03 20.77
C GLU A 15 -9.56 17.35 19.45
N ILE A 16 -9.72 16.37 18.57
CA ILE A 16 -10.50 16.54 17.35
C ILE A 16 -11.98 16.50 17.69
N THR A 17 -12.64 17.65 17.70
CA THR A 17 -14.07 17.77 17.81
C THR A 17 -14.72 17.73 16.41
N LYS A 18 -16.03 17.47 16.34
CA LYS A 18 -16.79 17.53 15.08
C LYS A 18 -16.63 18.86 14.35
N ASP A 19 -16.50 19.95 15.12
CA ASP A 19 -16.33 21.32 14.60
C ASP A 19 -14.89 21.56 14.07
N SER A 20 -13.93 20.67 14.37
CA SER A 20 -12.58 20.71 13.83
C SER A 20 -12.49 20.06 12.44
N ILE A 21 -13.54 19.35 12.02
CA ILE A 21 -13.66 18.84 10.66
C ILE A 21 -14.09 20.03 9.81
N ILE A 22 -13.13 20.71 9.24
CA ILE A 22 -13.35 21.75 8.23
C ILE A 22 -14.24 21.11 7.16
N GLU A 23 -15.39 21.73 6.84
CA GLU A 23 -16.15 21.37 5.65
C GLU A 23 -15.19 21.37 4.47
N LEU A 24 -14.88 20.18 3.97
CA LEU A 24 -14.06 20.05 2.78
C LEU A 24 -14.81 20.78 1.67
N PRO A 25 -14.18 21.74 0.98
CA PRO A 25 -14.81 22.41 -0.15
C PRO A 25 -15.31 21.35 -1.12
N GLU A 26 -16.46 21.59 -1.77
CA GLU A 26 -17.03 20.70 -2.78
C GLU A 26 -15.89 20.20 -3.68
N GLN A 27 -15.52 18.93 -3.51
CA GLN A 27 -14.41 18.37 -4.25
C GLN A 27 -14.90 18.24 -5.71
N LYS A 28 -14.27 18.99 -6.60
CA LYS A 28 -14.38 18.70 -8.03
C LYS A 28 -14.00 17.24 -8.22
N PRO A 29 -14.70 16.51 -9.10
CA PRO A 29 -14.33 15.12 -9.37
C PRO A 29 -12.83 15.07 -9.69
N LEU A 30 -12.08 14.32 -8.90
CA LEU A 30 -10.65 14.14 -9.08
C LEU A 30 -10.45 13.47 -10.44
N SER A 31 -9.64 14.06 -11.27
CA SER A 31 -9.29 13.54 -12.59
C SER A 31 -7.80 13.74 -12.78
N ILE A 32 -7.10 12.67 -13.09
CA ILE A 32 -5.67 12.67 -13.37
C ILE A 32 -5.42 12.19 -14.81
N PRO A 33 -4.30 12.56 -15.43
CA PRO A 33 -3.94 12.07 -16.76
C PRO A 33 -3.89 10.55 -16.80
N SER A 34 -4.15 9.95 -17.95
CA SER A 34 -3.96 8.50 -18.11
C SER A 34 -2.48 8.12 -17.99
N PRO A 35 -2.18 6.93 -17.44
CA PRO A 35 -0.81 6.46 -17.29
C PRO A 35 -0.14 6.25 -18.65
N LYS A 36 1.19 6.36 -18.67
CA LYS A 36 2.03 6.13 -19.86
C LYS A 36 3.13 5.11 -19.53
N ASN A 37 4.33 5.61 -19.29
CA ASN A 37 5.52 4.79 -19.03
C ASN A 37 6.11 5.08 -17.64
N GLU A 38 5.28 5.52 -16.70
CA GLU A 38 5.70 5.78 -15.33
C GLU A 38 6.22 4.49 -14.68
N PRO A 39 7.18 4.59 -13.75
CA PRO A 39 7.67 3.44 -13.00
C PRO A 39 6.54 2.71 -12.27
N ILE A 40 6.69 1.40 -12.10
CA ILE A 40 5.70 0.56 -11.42
C ILE A 40 6.17 0.26 -10.01
N ILE A 41 5.29 0.50 -9.04
CA ILE A 41 5.42 0.05 -7.65
C ILE A 41 4.52 -1.17 -7.47
N GLY A 42 5.06 -2.24 -6.90
CA GLY A 42 4.26 -3.40 -6.50
C GLY A 42 3.55 -3.13 -5.18
N VAL A 43 2.32 -3.57 -5.04
CA VAL A 43 1.55 -3.49 -3.79
C VAL A 43 1.04 -4.88 -3.41
N LEU A 44 1.33 -5.27 -2.18
CA LEU A 44 0.89 -6.52 -1.56
C LEU A 44 0.02 -6.15 -0.35
N ASP A 45 -1.30 -6.21 -0.51
CA ASP A 45 -2.24 -5.65 0.48
C ASP A 45 -3.59 -6.40 0.47
N THR A 46 -4.60 -5.82 1.07
CA THR A 46 -6.00 -6.22 0.91
C THR A 46 -6.47 -5.97 -0.53
N GLN A 47 -7.75 -6.08 -0.82
CA GLN A 47 -8.26 -5.96 -2.19
C GLN A 47 -8.24 -4.51 -2.69
N PHE A 48 -8.38 -4.32 -4.01
CA PHE A 48 -8.43 -3.01 -4.67
C PHE A 48 -9.77 -2.76 -5.36
N ASP A 49 -10.38 -1.61 -5.12
CA ASP A 49 -11.62 -1.19 -5.78
C ASP A 49 -11.32 -0.49 -7.12
N LYS A 50 -11.57 -1.16 -8.23
CA LYS A 50 -11.33 -0.63 -9.59
C LYS A 50 -12.22 0.56 -9.97
N ARG A 51 -13.25 0.89 -9.19
CA ARG A 51 -14.21 1.97 -9.51
C ARG A 51 -13.70 3.35 -9.14
N VAL A 52 -12.50 3.46 -8.60
CA VAL A 52 -11.89 4.75 -8.21
C VAL A 52 -11.39 5.53 -9.44
N TYR A 53 -11.27 6.85 -9.30
CA TYR A 53 -10.89 7.76 -10.39
C TYR A 53 -9.48 7.50 -10.98
N PHE A 54 -8.60 6.86 -10.21
CA PHE A 54 -7.26 6.47 -10.63
C PHE A 54 -7.13 4.99 -11.03
N GLY A 55 -8.26 4.29 -11.22
CA GLY A 55 -8.28 2.86 -11.51
C GLY A 55 -7.42 2.43 -12.70
N ASP A 56 -7.29 3.29 -13.72
CA ASP A 56 -6.45 3.04 -14.90
C ASP A 56 -4.95 2.97 -14.59
N TRP A 57 -4.52 3.50 -13.44
CA TRP A 57 -3.13 3.45 -12.97
C TRP A 57 -2.77 2.15 -12.26
N VAL A 58 -3.76 1.29 -12.00
CA VAL A 58 -3.61 0.10 -11.16
C VAL A 58 -3.92 -1.18 -11.94
N GLU A 59 -2.88 -1.99 -12.15
CA GLU A 59 -3.03 -3.38 -12.60
C GLU A 59 -3.34 -4.24 -11.37
N TYR A 60 -4.58 -4.73 -11.24
CA TYR A 60 -5.02 -5.45 -10.05
C TYR A 60 -5.25 -6.93 -10.30
N THR A 61 -4.73 -7.75 -9.40
CA THR A 61 -4.94 -9.22 -9.36
C THR A 61 -5.42 -9.64 -7.97
N ASN A 62 -6.57 -10.28 -7.90
CA ASN A 62 -7.04 -10.95 -6.68
C ASN A 62 -6.32 -12.30 -6.53
N MET A 63 -5.67 -12.52 -5.38
CA MET A 63 -4.98 -13.76 -5.02
C MET A 63 -5.78 -14.62 -4.02
N ILE A 64 -6.94 -14.13 -3.57
CA ILE A 64 -7.82 -14.84 -2.65
C ILE A 64 -8.66 -15.86 -3.44
N ASN A 65 -8.91 -17.01 -2.84
CA ASN A 65 -9.75 -18.06 -3.43
C ASN A 65 -11.15 -17.48 -3.74
N GLU A 66 -11.63 -17.75 -4.96
CA GLU A 66 -12.93 -17.28 -5.46
C GLU A 66 -14.13 -17.75 -4.63
N GLU A 67 -13.98 -18.84 -3.86
CA GLU A 67 -15.01 -19.33 -2.95
C GLU A 67 -15.19 -18.44 -1.70
N ILE A 68 -14.26 -17.53 -1.45
CA ILE A 68 -14.33 -16.61 -0.32
C ILE A 68 -15.07 -15.35 -0.74
N GLU A 69 -16.22 -15.10 -0.10
CA GLU A 69 -16.97 -13.86 -0.30
C GLU A 69 -16.21 -12.67 0.24
N LEU A 70 -15.94 -11.71 -0.64
CA LEU A 70 -15.28 -10.45 -0.31
C LEU A 70 -16.32 -9.41 0.14
N LYS A 71 -15.99 -8.69 1.21
CA LYS A 71 -16.81 -7.61 1.78
C LYS A 71 -16.27 -6.25 1.40
N SER A 72 -17.10 -5.22 1.50
CA SER A 72 -16.68 -3.84 1.18
C SER A 72 -15.43 -3.39 1.96
N GLN A 73 -15.30 -3.79 3.23
CA GLN A 73 -14.13 -3.46 4.06
C GLN A 73 -12.82 -4.07 3.55
N ASP A 74 -12.89 -5.19 2.80
CA ASP A 74 -11.69 -5.83 2.26
C ASP A 74 -11.03 -5.00 1.14
N TYR A 75 -11.73 -4.02 0.59
CA TYR A 75 -11.24 -3.15 -0.49
C TYR A 75 -10.70 -1.81 0.01
N VAL A 76 -10.91 -1.45 1.28
CA VAL A 76 -10.60 -0.11 1.79
C VAL A 76 -9.10 0.12 1.83
N HIS A 77 -8.37 -0.64 2.63
CA HIS A 77 -6.95 -0.38 2.93
C HIS A 77 -6.09 -0.46 1.66
N GLY A 78 -6.20 -1.52 0.86
CA GLY A 78 -5.42 -1.66 -0.37
C GLY A 78 -5.72 -0.56 -1.40
N THR A 79 -6.96 -0.06 -1.45
CA THR A 79 -7.31 1.08 -2.30
C THR A 79 -6.70 2.37 -1.78
N GLU A 80 -6.72 2.62 -0.47
CA GLU A 80 -6.09 3.79 0.16
C GLU A 80 -4.58 3.82 -0.08
N ILE A 81 -3.88 2.71 0.14
CA ILE A 81 -2.44 2.61 -0.13
C ILE A 81 -2.14 2.90 -1.61
N SER A 82 -2.89 2.30 -2.51
CA SER A 82 -2.71 2.53 -3.95
C SER A 82 -2.98 4.00 -4.32
N SER A 83 -3.93 4.67 -3.68
CA SER A 83 -4.23 6.08 -3.92
C SER A 83 -3.07 7.01 -3.56
N ILE A 84 -2.40 6.74 -2.45
CA ILE A 84 -1.24 7.52 -2.00
C ILE A 84 -0.06 7.34 -2.97
N ILE A 85 0.17 6.14 -3.46
CA ILE A 85 1.25 5.86 -4.42
C ILE A 85 0.97 6.52 -5.78
N VAL A 86 -0.28 6.47 -6.23
CA VAL A 86 -0.65 7.03 -7.54
C VAL A 86 -0.76 8.55 -7.49
N ASP A 87 -1.39 9.12 -6.47
CA ASP A 87 -1.78 10.55 -6.47
C ASP A 87 -1.71 11.19 -5.08
N GLY A 88 -0.71 10.82 -4.26
CA GLY A 88 -0.50 11.36 -2.91
C GLY A 88 -0.52 12.90 -2.83
N PRO A 89 0.17 13.63 -3.74
CA PRO A 89 0.16 15.09 -3.72
C PRO A 89 -1.22 15.74 -3.90
N SER A 90 -2.20 15.07 -4.52
CA SER A 90 -3.57 15.59 -4.59
C SER A 90 -4.28 15.57 -3.23
N PHE A 91 -3.89 14.67 -2.32
CA PHE A 91 -4.41 14.62 -0.96
C PHE A 91 -3.63 15.52 -0.01
N ASN A 92 -2.33 15.64 -0.24
CA ASN A 92 -1.45 16.50 0.54
C ASN A 92 -0.41 17.17 -0.38
N PRO A 93 -0.68 18.40 -0.86
CA PRO A 93 0.24 19.14 -1.72
C PRO A 93 1.64 19.35 -1.14
N ASP A 94 1.77 19.32 0.19
CA ASP A 94 3.07 19.46 0.87
C ASP A 94 3.98 18.24 0.68
N LEU A 95 3.44 17.14 0.16
CA LEU A 95 4.17 15.92 -0.23
C LEU A 95 4.64 15.93 -1.69
N GLU A 96 4.39 17.01 -2.44
CA GLU A 96 4.87 17.11 -3.82
C GLU A 96 6.40 17.29 -3.82
N ASP A 97 7.09 16.27 -4.27
CA ASP A 97 8.56 16.21 -4.32
C ASP A 97 9.11 16.28 -5.76
N GLY A 98 8.23 16.41 -6.75
CA GLY A 98 8.59 16.45 -8.17
C GLY A 98 8.82 15.06 -8.80
N CYS A 99 8.65 13.98 -8.05
CA CYS A 99 8.79 12.61 -8.59
C CYS A 99 7.65 12.22 -9.53
N GLY A 100 6.51 12.91 -9.43
CA GLY A 100 5.33 12.62 -10.23
C GLY A 100 4.54 11.42 -9.68
N ARG A 101 3.80 10.78 -10.56
CA ARG A 101 2.95 9.63 -10.24
C ARG A 101 3.63 8.32 -10.56
N PHE A 102 3.22 7.25 -9.88
CA PHE A 102 3.67 5.88 -10.14
C PHE A 102 2.48 5.02 -10.58
N ARG A 103 2.74 4.11 -11.51
CA ARG A 103 1.80 3.02 -11.77
C ARG A 103 1.88 2.01 -10.65
N VAL A 104 0.80 1.31 -10.40
CA VAL A 104 0.73 0.27 -9.36
C VAL A 104 0.42 -1.07 -10.00
N ARG A 105 1.14 -2.12 -9.59
CA ARG A 105 0.71 -3.51 -9.80
C ARG A 105 0.31 -4.07 -8.44
N HIS A 106 -0.99 -4.18 -8.21
CA HIS A 106 -1.60 -4.52 -6.94
C HIS A 106 -2.02 -5.98 -6.89
N PHE A 107 -1.58 -6.67 -5.86
CA PHE A 107 -1.98 -8.04 -5.55
C PHE A 107 -2.76 -8.06 -4.23
N GLY A 108 -4.05 -8.40 -4.30
CA GLY A 108 -4.89 -8.59 -3.13
C GLY A 108 -4.61 -9.93 -2.47
N VAL A 109 -3.69 -9.93 -1.50
CA VAL A 109 -3.19 -11.14 -0.82
C VAL A 109 -3.82 -11.37 0.55
N ALA A 110 -4.55 -10.38 1.08
CA ALA A 110 -5.13 -10.39 2.42
C ALA A 110 -6.59 -9.94 2.42
N LEU A 111 -7.26 -10.22 3.53
CA LEU A 111 -8.58 -9.71 3.91
C LEU A 111 -8.43 -8.79 5.11
N ALA A 112 -9.38 -7.88 5.31
CA ALA A 112 -9.31 -6.84 6.36
C ALA A 112 -9.16 -7.42 7.79
N ASP A 113 -9.74 -8.59 8.05
CA ASP A 113 -9.80 -9.20 9.38
C ASP A 113 -9.16 -10.58 9.48
N ARG A 114 -8.64 -11.13 8.37
CA ARG A 114 -8.15 -12.52 8.30
C ARG A 114 -6.98 -12.67 7.36
N PHE A 115 -5.84 -13.10 7.89
CA PHE A 115 -4.74 -13.61 7.08
C PHE A 115 -3.87 -14.59 7.87
N SER A 116 -3.19 -15.49 7.15
CA SER A 116 -2.16 -16.35 7.69
C SER A 116 -0.80 -15.89 7.18
N SER A 117 0.11 -15.51 8.06
CA SER A 117 1.44 -15.01 7.70
C SER A 117 2.21 -16.00 6.81
N PHE A 118 2.11 -17.29 7.11
CA PHE A 118 2.78 -18.33 6.31
C PHE A 118 2.24 -18.42 4.86
N SER A 119 0.93 -18.39 4.70
CA SER A 119 0.31 -18.43 3.37
C SER A 119 0.65 -17.20 2.55
N ILE A 120 0.67 -16.03 3.19
CA ILE A 120 1.05 -14.77 2.55
C ILE A 120 2.50 -14.80 2.09
N LEU A 121 3.45 -15.22 2.91
CA LEU A 121 4.87 -15.30 2.53
C LEU A 121 5.09 -16.19 1.31
N LYS A 122 4.40 -17.32 1.24
CA LYS A 122 4.46 -18.19 0.06
C LYS A 122 3.92 -17.48 -1.19
N MET A 123 2.82 -16.77 -1.08
CA MET A 123 2.27 -15.97 -2.18
C MET A 123 3.21 -14.84 -2.58
N ILE A 124 3.76 -14.10 -1.61
CA ILE A 124 4.73 -13.02 -1.86
C ILE A 124 5.90 -13.55 -2.70
N ARG A 125 6.51 -14.63 -2.27
CA ARG A 125 7.64 -15.24 -3.01
C ARG A 125 7.24 -15.59 -4.44
N GLN A 126 6.07 -16.17 -4.64
CA GLN A 126 5.57 -16.51 -5.98
C GLN A 126 5.36 -15.25 -6.83
N ILE A 127 4.68 -14.22 -6.28
CA ILE A 127 4.41 -12.95 -6.96
C ILE A 127 5.71 -12.28 -7.37
N ILE A 128 6.66 -12.12 -6.45
CA ILE A 128 7.96 -11.48 -6.72
C ILE A 128 8.73 -12.23 -7.82
N SER A 129 8.73 -13.58 -7.76
CA SER A 129 9.44 -14.39 -8.75
C SER A 129 8.89 -14.23 -10.18
N GLN A 130 7.61 -13.92 -10.31
CA GLN A 130 6.90 -13.72 -11.57
C GLN A 130 6.90 -12.27 -12.07
N ASN A 131 7.29 -11.30 -11.22
CA ASN A 131 7.25 -9.86 -11.51
C ASN A 131 8.63 -9.22 -11.31
N ARG A 132 9.65 -9.73 -11.99
CA ARG A 132 11.06 -9.31 -11.87
C ARG A 132 11.34 -7.89 -12.35
N ASP A 133 10.43 -7.32 -13.11
CA ASP A 133 10.46 -5.95 -13.60
C ASP A 133 10.21 -4.92 -12.47
N ILE A 134 9.56 -5.33 -11.37
CA ILE A 134 9.28 -4.47 -10.23
C ILE A 134 10.37 -4.61 -9.18
N LYS A 135 10.96 -3.49 -8.77
CA LYS A 135 12.05 -3.43 -7.79
C LYS A 135 11.64 -2.93 -6.41
N VAL A 136 10.58 -2.15 -6.34
CA VAL A 136 10.06 -1.58 -5.09
C VAL A 136 8.66 -2.12 -4.83
N TRP A 137 8.46 -2.65 -3.63
CA TRP A 137 7.23 -3.29 -3.21
C TRP A 137 6.73 -2.71 -1.89
N ASN A 138 5.54 -2.17 -1.88
CA ASN A 138 4.85 -1.82 -0.65
C ASN A 138 4.23 -3.08 -0.03
N LEU A 139 4.52 -3.30 1.26
CA LEU A 139 3.99 -4.39 2.06
C LEU A 139 3.44 -3.83 3.38
N SER A 140 2.26 -3.26 3.34
CA SER A 140 1.60 -2.64 4.50
C SER A 140 0.76 -3.64 5.32
N LEU A 141 1.27 -4.87 5.46
CA LEU A 141 0.64 -5.92 6.25
C LEU A 141 1.39 -6.10 7.57
N GLY A 142 0.72 -5.84 8.67
CA GLY A 142 1.25 -6.03 10.02
C GLY A 142 0.72 -7.30 10.68
N SER A 143 1.47 -7.86 11.63
CA SER A 143 1.02 -8.92 12.52
C SER A 143 0.83 -8.38 13.93
N ALA A 144 -0.29 -8.72 14.57
CA ALA A 144 -0.53 -8.43 16.00
C ALA A 144 0.14 -9.45 16.93
N LEU A 145 0.89 -10.41 16.40
CA LEU A 145 1.59 -11.40 17.21
C LEU A 145 2.74 -10.74 17.95
N GLU A 146 2.92 -11.11 19.22
CA GLU A 146 4.06 -10.68 20.03
C GLU A 146 5.37 -11.11 19.34
N THR A 147 6.25 -10.15 19.11
CA THR A 147 7.60 -10.41 18.60
C THR A 147 8.57 -10.46 19.78
N ASN A 148 9.42 -11.47 19.81
CA ASN A 148 10.52 -11.50 20.76
C ASN A 148 11.58 -10.47 20.32
N GLN A 149 11.84 -9.47 21.16
CA GLN A 149 12.77 -8.36 20.84
C GLN A 149 14.22 -8.80 20.57
N ASN A 150 14.57 -10.03 20.96
CA ASN A 150 15.93 -10.55 20.82
C ASN A 150 16.10 -11.47 19.58
N PHE A 151 15.04 -11.69 18.81
CA PHE A 151 15.08 -12.57 17.64
C PHE A 151 14.39 -11.94 16.44
N ILE A 152 14.96 -12.19 15.27
CA ILE A 152 14.30 -11.89 13.99
C ILE A 152 13.18 -12.91 13.82
N SER A 153 11.96 -12.46 13.51
CA SER A 153 10.85 -13.38 13.25
C SER A 153 11.13 -14.21 11.97
N PRO A 154 10.61 -15.43 11.87
CA PRO A 154 10.72 -16.22 10.65
C PRO A 154 10.21 -15.49 9.41
N GLU A 155 9.16 -14.68 9.58
CA GLU A 155 8.59 -13.86 8.52
C GLU A 155 9.57 -12.79 8.03
N ALA A 156 10.18 -12.05 8.95
CA ALA A 156 11.19 -11.03 8.60
C ALA A 156 12.41 -11.67 7.92
N ALA A 157 12.88 -12.81 8.44
CA ALA A 157 14.00 -13.53 7.83
C ALA A 157 13.69 -14.03 6.41
N GLU A 158 12.45 -14.44 6.14
CA GLU A 158 12.05 -14.85 4.79
C GLU A 158 11.90 -13.66 3.86
N LEU A 159 11.39 -12.53 4.32
CA LEU A 159 11.33 -11.29 3.54
C LEU A 159 12.73 -10.80 3.17
N ASP A 160 13.68 -10.81 4.09
CA ASP A 160 15.10 -10.48 3.82
C ASP A 160 15.70 -11.40 2.76
N ARG A 161 15.39 -12.70 2.83
CA ARG A 161 15.84 -13.66 1.83
C ARG A 161 15.27 -13.36 0.45
N ILE A 162 13.98 -13.04 0.37
CA ILE A 162 13.31 -12.66 -0.87
C ILE A 162 13.94 -11.39 -1.44
N GLN A 163 14.18 -10.36 -0.63
CA GLN A 163 14.85 -9.13 -1.07
C GLN A 163 16.22 -9.43 -1.69
N SER A 164 17.03 -10.23 -0.99
CA SER A 164 18.36 -10.59 -1.46
C SER A 164 18.35 -11.45 -2.73
N GLU A 165 17.44 -12.43 -2.81
CA GLU A 165 17.38 -13.35 -3.95
C GLU A 165 16.87 -12.69 -5.23
N PHE A 166 15.89 -11.78 -5.08
CA PHE A 166 15.21 -11.18 -6.23
C PHE A 166 15.66 -9.75 -6.54
N ASP A 167 16.58 -9.20 -5.74
CA ASP A 167 17.06 -7.83 -5.87
C ASP A 167 15.89 -6.83 -5.88
N VAL A 168 15.11 -6.87 -4.81
CA VAL A 168 13.93 -6.02 -4.59
C VAL A 168 13.99 -5.38 -3.20
N VAL A 169 13.19 -4.35 -2.98
CA VAL A 169 13.05 -3.68 -1.68
C VAL A 169 11.59 -3.73 -1.26
N PHE A 170 11.32 -4.15 -0.03
CA PHE A 170 10.04 -3.96 0.65
C PHE A 170 10.04 -2.66 1.46
N VAL A 171 8.94 -1.92 1.37
CA VAL A 171 8.67 -0.68 2.11
C VAL A 171 7.43 -0.87 2.98
#